data_79835639e5ddf9886d0737ce4387c3f2
#
_entry.id   79835639e5ddf9886d0737ce4387c3f2
#
_cell.length_a   1.000
_cell.length_b   1.000
_cell.length_c   1.000
_cell.angle_alpha   90.00
_cell.angle_beta   90.00
_cell.angle_gamma   90.00
#
_symmetry.space_group_name_H-M   'P 1'
#
loop_
_entity.id
_entity.type
_entity.pdbx_description
1 polymer ?
#
loop_
_entity_poly.entity_id
_entity_poly.type
_entity_poly.pdbx_seq_one_letter_code
_entity_poly.pdbx_strand_id
1 'polypeptide(L)'
;PKVLHKVSGITMLEHVFRAVSALNPEKNVTVIGHKAEMVREVLADKSEFVMQTEQLGTGHAVMMAENELAGLEGQTLVIAGDTPLITGESLKELIDFHVSHKNVATILTATAENPFGYGRIIRNENGEVLKIVEQKDASEFERQVKEINTGTYVFDNKRLFEALKNINTNNAQGEYYLTDVISIFRNNGEKVGAYVLHDFDESLGVNDRVALATAEDIMRRRINKKHMVNGVTFQNPAATYIDVDVEIAPDVMIEANVTLKGNTKVGSGSVLTNGTYLVDATIGENVVITSSMIEQSVVKDGVTIGPFAHVRPDSTLEKNVHIGNFVEVKSSIVGEDTKAGHLTYIGNATVGSEVNFGAGTIIANY
;
A
#
# COMPACT_ATOMS: atom_id res chain seq x y z
N PRO A 1 13.87 3.27 -7.63
CA PRO A 1 13.34 4.43 -6.92
C PRO A 1 12.77 4.04 -5.56
N LYS A 2 12.85 4.96 -4.58
CA LYS A 2 12.35 4.77 -3.21
C LYS A 2 10.87 4.33 -3.20
N VAL A 3 10.04 4.97 -3.98
CA VAL A 3 8.59 4.73 -4.05
C VAL A 3 8.17 3.34 -4.56
N LEU A 4 9.11 2.58 -5.12
CA LEU A 4 8.88 1.22 -5.61
C LEU A 4 9.19 0.12 -4.58
N HIS A 5 9.62 0.47 -3.37
CA HIS A 5 9.68 -0.51 -2.29
C HIS A 5 8.27 -0.95 -1.91
N LYS A 6 8.15 -2.25 -1.65
CA LYS A 6 6.86 -2.86 -1.32
C LYS A 6 6.53 -2.71 0.16
N VAL A 7 5.25 -2.56 0.43
CA VAL A 7 4.61 -2.67 1.74
C VAL A 7 3.44 -3.62 1.57
N SER A 8 3.43 -4.70 2.32
CA SER A 8 2.39 -5.74 2.27
C SER A 8 1.99 -6.14 0.84
N GLY A 9 3.00 -6.45 0.01
CA GLY A 9 2.86 -7.07 -1.31
C GLY A 9 2.92 -6.13 -2.51
N ILE A 10 2.51 -4.86 -2.40
CA ILE A 10 2.53 -3.88 -3.49
C ILE A 10 3.45 -2.70 -3.20
N THR A 11 3.83 -1.95 -4.21
CA THR A 11 4.71 -0.78 -4.04
C THR A 11 4.03 0.34 -3.26
N MET A 12 4.83 1.19 -2.59
CA MET A 12 4.31 2.37 -1.90
C MET A 12 3.51 3.27 -2.85
N LEU A 13 4.01 3.43 -4.07
CA LEU A 13 3.33 4.21 -5.09
C LEU A 13 1.96 3.63 -5.46
N GLU A 14 1.83 2.31 -5.56
CA GLU A 14 0.53 1.67 -5.81
C GLU A 14 -0.46 1.86 -4.66
N HIS A 15 0.00 1.88 -3.40
CA HIS A 15 -0.86 2.22 -2.26
C HIS A 15 -1.42 3.64 -2.39
N VAL A 16 -0.57 4.64 -2.66
CA VAL A 16 -1.01 6.02 -2.89
C VAL A 16 -1.99 6.10 -4.06
N PHE A 17 -1.67 5.41 -5.15
CA PHE A 17 -2.52 5.39 -6.34
C PHE A 17 -3.90 4.78 -6.07
N ARG A 18 -3.99 3.72 -5.27
CA ARG A 18 -5.26 3.12 -4.85
C ARG A 18 -6.10 4.09 -4.01
N ALA A 19 -5.46 4.82 -3.08
CA ALA A 19 -6.14 5.82 -2.28
C ALA A 19 -6.69 6.97 -3.15
N VAL A 20 -5.90 7.46 -4.11
CA VAL A 20 -6.31 8.51 -5.06
C VAL A 20 -7.41 8.01 -6.01
N SER A 21 -7.30 6.78 -6.52
CA SER A 21 -8.28 6.21 -7.45
C SER A 21 -9.67 6.04 -6.84
N ALA A 22 -9.76 5.89 -5.51
CA ALA A 22 -11.04 5.84 -4.81
C ALA A 22 -11.83 7.15 -4.89
N LEU A 23 -11.18 8.26 -5.25
CA LEU A 23 -11.81 9.59 -5.45
C LEU A 23 -12.37 9.76 -6.86
N ASN A 24 -12.12 8.85 -7.79
CA ASN A 24 -12.47 8.93 -9.21
C ASN A 24 -12.04 10.27 -9.86
N PRO A 25 -10.76 10.65 -9.81
CA PRO A 25 -10.29 11.90 -10.40
C PRO A 25 -10.47 11.89 -11.93
N GLU A 26 -10.80 13.05 -12.51
CA GLU A 26 -10.89 13.20 -13.97
C GLU A 26 -9.54 12.98 -14.66
N LYS A 27 -8.46 13.37 -14.00
CA LYS A 27 -7.10 13.28 -14.53
C LYS A 27 -6.10 12.97 -13.44
N ASN A 28 -5.17 12.04 -13.74
CA ASN A 28 -4.01 11.74 -12.92
C ASN A 28 -2.74 12.11 -13.66
N VAL A 29 -1.89 12.92 -13.05
CA VAL A 29 -0.58 13.30 -13.58
C VAL A 29 0.49 12.94 -12.58
N THR A 30 1.42 12.08 -12.98
CA THR A 30 2.56 11.67 -12.14
C THR A 30 3.82 12.39 -12.60
N VAL A 31 4.40 13.17 -11.70
CA VAL A 31 5.70 13.80 -11.93
C VAL A 31 6.79 12.78 -11.63
N ILE A 32 7.60 12.49 -12.62
CA ILE A 32 8.66 11.50 -12.57
C ILE A 32 10.03 12.12 -12.86
N GLY A 33 11.07 11.55 -12.29
CA GLY A 33 12.45 12.02 -12.43
C GLY A 33 13.43 10.86 -12.53
N HIS A 34 14.27 10.66 -11.52
CA HIS A 34 15.27 9.60 -11.51
C HIS A 34 14.63 8.20 -11.68
N LYS A 35 15.14 7.40 -12.63
CA LYS A 35 14.63 6.06 -13.00
C LYS A 35 13.15 6.06 -13.39
N ALA A 36 12.74 7.05 -14.17
CA ALA A 36 11.36 7.27 -14.60
C ALA A 36 10.70 6.03 -15.21
N GLU A 37 11.41 5.26 -16.02
CA GLU A 37 10.86 4.10 -16.73
C GLU A 37 10.34 3.03 -15.76
N MET A 38 11.02 2.79 -14.65
CA MET A 38 10.53 1.82 -13.64
C MET A 38 9.20 2.27 -13.00
N VAL A 39 8.98 3.58 -12.87
CA VAL A 39 7.71 4.13 -12.35
C VAL A 39 6.62 4.00 -13.40
N ARG A 40 6.95 4.27 -14.68
CA ARG A 40 6.03 4.09 -15.81
C ARG A 40 5.53 2.65 -15.92
N GLU A 41 6.42 1.66 -15.77
CA GLU A 41 6.06 0.24 -15.81
C GLU A 41 5.04 -0.14 -14.73
N VAL A 42 5.19 0.40 -13.51
CA VAL A 42 4.29 0.09 -12.39
C VAL A 42 2.91 0.72 -12.57
N LEU A 43 2.86 1.97 -13.03
CA LEU A 43 1.58 2.67 -13.19
C LEU A 43 0.94 2.48 -14.57
N ALA A 44 1.73 2.14 -15.59
CA ALA A 44 1.26 1.89 -16.96
C ALA A 44 0.23 2.93 -17.42
N ASP A 45 -0.97 2.49 -17.78
CA ASP A 45 -2.05 3.35 -18.31
C ASP A 45 -2.84 4.11 -17.23
N LYS A 46 -2.44 4.01 -15.96
CA LYS A 46 -3.18 4.62 -14.83
C LYS A 46 -2.93 6.11 -14.66
N SER A 47 -1.92 6.68 -15.32
CA SER A 47 -1.52 8.07 -15.17
C SER A 47 -0.90 8.63 -16.44
N GLU A 48 -1.04 9.93 -16.66
CA GLU A 48 -0.16 10.68 -17.53
C GLU A 48 1.16 10.99 -16.79
N PHE A 49 2.25 11.12 -17.52
CA PHE A 49 3.57 11.32 -16.95
C PHE A 49 4.21 12.58 -17.45
N VAL A 50 4.69 13.39 -16.51
CA VAL A 50 5.52 14.57 -16.82
C VAL A 50 6.90 14.42 -16.21
N MET A 51 7.93 14.87 -16.92
CA MET A 51 9.32 14.68 -16.51
C MET A 51 9.83 15.90 -15.76
N GLN A 52 10.34 15.71 -14.55
CA GLN A 52 11.15 16.67 -13.84
C GLN A 52 12.62 16.30 -14.05
N THR A 53 13.26 16.94 -15.03
CA THR A 53 14.66 16.65 -15.42
C THR A 53 15.66 17.13 -14.39
N GLU A 54 15.40 18.28 -13.78
CA GLU A 54 16.20 18.87 -12.70
C GLU A 54 15.35 18.92 -11.42
N GLN A 55 15.88 18.36 -10.34
CA GLN A 55 15.18 18.31 -9.05
C GLN A 55 15.36 19.61 -8.27
N LEU A 56 14.59 20.63 -8.64
CA LEU A 56 14.67 21.99 -8.07
C LEU A 56 13.62 22.23 -6.98
N GLY A 57 13.06 21.19 -6.40
CA GLY A 57 12.11 21.28 -5.28
C GLY A 57 10.70 20.85 -5.60
N THR A 58 9.84 20.85 -4.59
CA THR A 58 8.46 20.38 -4.65
C THR A 58 7.54 21.29 -5.48
N GLY A 59 7.73 22.59 -5.41
CA GLY A 59 7.02 23.54 -6.26
C GLY A 59 7.38 23.36 -7.73
N HIS A 60 8.67 23.18 -8.04
CA HIS A 60 9.12 22.90 -9.39
C HIS A 60 8.52 21.60 -9.93
N ALA A 61 8.38 20.57 -9.10
CA ALA A 61 7.71 19.34 -9.53
C ALA A 61 6.25 19.59 -9.98
N VAL A 62 5.50 20.39 -9.25
CA VAL A 62 4.12 20.74 -9.61
C VAL A 62 4.06 21.61 -10.87
N MET A 63 5.02 22.54 -11.08
CA MET A 63 5.13 23.33 -12.30
C MET A 63 5.26 22.45 -13.55
N MET A 64 5.90 21.29 -13.46
CA MET A 64 6.03 20.38 -14.62
C MET A 64 4.67 19.88 -15.14
N ALA A 65 3.63 19.90 -14.30
CA ALA A 65 2.29 19.51 -14.69
C ALA A 65 1.45 20.68 -15.28
N GLU A 66 2.02 21.89 -15.45
CA GLU A 66 1.29 23.07 -15.92
C GLU A 66 0.59 22.83 -17.27
N ASN A 67 1.27 22.24 -18.23
CA ASN A 67 0.71 21.97 -19.55
C ASN A 67 -0.49 21.02 -19.51
N GLU A 68 -0.50 20.11 -18.55
CA GLU A 68 -1.52 19.09 -18.40
C GLU A 68 -2.75 19.57 -17.58
N LEU A 69 -2.54 20.49 -16.66
CA LEU A 69 -3.54 20.85 -15.66
C LEU A 69 -3.98 22.31 -15.67
N ALA A 70 -3.12 23.27 -16.01
CA ALA A 70 -3.43 24.70 -15.79
C ALA A 70 -4.67 25.21 -16.54
N GLY A 71 -5.04 24.56 -17.64
CA GLY A 71 -6.25 24.89 -18.41
C GLY A 71 -7.55 24.29 -17.88
N LEU A 72 -7.49 23.46 -16.85
CA LEU A 72 -8.65 22.78 -16.27
C LEU A 72 -9.23 23.60 -15.13
N GLU A 73 -10.55 23.43 -14.92
CA GLU A 73 -11.25 23.97 -13.75
C GLU A 73 -11.37 22.89 -12.66
N GLY A 74 -11.63 23.30 -11.42
CA GLY A 74 -11.83 22.40 -10.29
C GLY A 74 -10.68 22.41 -9.30
N GLN A 75 -10.52 21.29 -8.59
CA GLN A 75 -9.53 21.16 -7.52
C GLN A 75 -8.39 20.21 -7.94
N THR A 76 -7.19 20.55 -7.51
CA THR A 76 -6.00 19.71 -7.69
C THR A 76 -5.53 19.17 -6.35
N LEU A 77 -5.58 17.85 -6.18
CA LEU A 77 -4.93 17.14 -5.08
C LEU A 77 -3.45 16.94 -5.43
N VAL A 78 -2.57 17.41 -4.57
CA VAL A 78 -1.12 17.16 -4.67
C VAL A 78 -0.70 16.23 -3.54
N ILE A 79 -0.07 15.11 -3.87
CA ILE A 79 0.35 14.09 -2.91
C ILE A 79 1.68 13.47 -3.30
N ALA A 80 2.52 13.13 -2.32
CA ALA A 80 3.78 12.45 -2.53
C ALA A 80 3.59 10.93 -2.68
N GLY A 81 4.40 10.31 -3.54
CA GLY A 81 4.34 8.86 -3.79
C GLY A 81 4.97 7.98 -2.71
N ASP A 82 5.45 8.54 -1.62
CA ASP A 82 6.14 7.85 -0.52
C ASP A 82 5.34 7.84 0.80
N THR A 83 4.04 8.10 0.73
CA THR A 83 3.10 8.08 1.86
C THR A 83 2.10 6.91 1.73
N PRO A 84 2.54 5.64 1.85
CA PRO A 84 1.74 4.47 1.48
C PRO A 84 0.57 4.20 2.42
N LEU A 85 0.50 4.85 3.57
CA LEU A 85 -0.50 4.60 4.60
C LEU A 85 -1.71 5.53 4.52
N ILE A 86 -1.69 6.53 3.62
CA ILE A 86 -2.84 7.41 3.39
C ILE A 86 -4.04 6.63 2.87
N THR A 87 -5.23 6.97 3.31
CA THR A 87 -6.46 6.32 2.88
C THR A 87 -7.28 7.18 1.93
N GLY A 88 -8.08 6.54 1.08
CA GLY A 88 -9.02 7.26 0.21
C GLY A 88 -10.10 8.00 1.01
N GLU A 89 -10.45 7.51 2.20
CA GLU A 89 -11.39 8.16 3.11
C GLU A 89 -10.85 9.49 3.61
N SER A 90 -9.63 9.52 4.15
CA SER A 90 -8.98 10.75 4.62
C SER A 90 -8.76 11.77 3.49
N LEU A 91 -8.43 11.30 2.29
CA LEU A 91 -8.33 12.18 1.12
C LEU A 91 -9.69 12.77 0.71
N LYS A 92 -10.75 11.97 0.80
CA LYS A 92 -12.12 12.45 0.54
C LYS A 92 -12.54 13.50 1.57
N GLU A 93 -12.32 13.27 2.84
CA GLU A 93 -12.61 14.21 3.92
C GLU A 93 -11.85 15.55 3.72
N LEU A 94 -10.59 15.48 3.31
CA LEU A 94 -9.77 16.66 2.98
C LEU A 94 -10.42 17.48 1.84
N ILE A 95 -10.87 16.82 0.77
CA ILE A 95 -11.52 17.48 -0.37
C ILE A 95 -12.87 18.05 0.04
N ASP A 96 -13.69 17.30 0.76
CA ASP A 96 -14.99 17.76 1.24
C ASP A 96 -14.84 18.99 2.16
N PHE A 97 -13.83 18.98 3.03
CA PHE A 97 -13.49 20.14 3.86
C PHE A 97 -13.07 21.34 3.01
N HIS A 98 -12.21 21.14 2.02
CA HIS A 98 -11.75 22.19 1.10
C HIS A 98 -12.93 22.87 0.39
N VAL A 99 -13.82 22.09 -0.20
CA VAL A 99 -14.96 22.58 -0.97
C VAL A 99 -15.99 23.28 -0.07
N SER A 100 -16.36 22.67 1.07
CA SER A 100 -17.35 23.21 1.99
C SER A 100 -16.94 24.55 2.61
N HIS A 101 -15.65 24.73 2.85
CA HIS A 101 -15.09 25.98 3.40
C HIS A 101 -14.72 27.01 2.34
N LYS A 102 -14.85 26.67 1.04
CA LYS A 102 -14.48 27.54 -0.09
C LYS A 102 -13.04 28.06 0.03
N ASN A 103 -12.12 27.18 0.39
CA ASN A 103 -10.71 27.51 0.49
C ASN A 103 -10.08 27.55 -0.91
N VAL A 104 -9.03 28.37 -1.10
CA VAL A 104 -8.18 28.27 -2.31
C VAL A 104 -7.09 27.24 -2.15
N ALA A 105 -6.70 26.96 -0.91
CA ALA A 105 -5.77 25.90 -0.53
C ALA A 105 -6.22 25.28 0.79
N THR A 106 -6.09 23.98 0.91
CA THR A 106 -6.24 23.24 2.17
C THR A 106 -5.07 22.30 2.34
N ILE A 107 -4.39 22.40 3.48
CA ILE A 107 -3.26 21.58 3.84
C ILE A 107 -3.77 20.39 4.64
N LEU A 108 -3.36 19.17 4.30
CA LEU A 108 -3.52 18.04 5.19
C LEU A 108 -2.43 18.10 6.26
N THR A 109 -2.84 18.23 7.51
CA THR A 109 -1.93 18.34 8.65
C THR A 109 -2.08 17.18 9.61
N ALA A 110 -1.13 17.01 10.50
CA ALA A 110 -1.19 16.03 11.58
C ALA A 110 -0.50 16.58 12.83
N THR A 111 -0.82 16.04 14.00
CA THR A 111 -0.14 16.40 15.25
C THR A 111 0.90 15.35 15.57
N ALA A 112 2.18 15.71 15.52
CA ALA A 112 3.30 14.81 15.80
C ALA A 112 3.79 14.99 17.25
N GLU A 113 4.06 13.90 17.95
CA GLU A 113 4.74 13.95 19.25
C GLU A 113 6.16 14.49 19.09
N ASN A 114 6.88 13.97 18.09
CA ASN A 114 8.18 14.47 17.66
C ASN A 114 8.07 15.01 16.23
N PRO A 115 7.96 16.34 16.04
CA PRO A 115 7.80 16.95 14.73
C PRO A 115 9.10 17.13 13.95
N PHE A 116 10.23 16.63 14.44
CA PHE A 116 11.53 16.81 13.80
C PHE A 116 11.52 16.29 12.34
N GLY A 117 12.05 17.09 11.44
CA GLY A 117 12.14 16.78 10.00
C GLY A 117 10.94 17.20 9.14
N TYR A 118 9.81 17.56 9.76
CA TYR A 118 8.62 18.02 9.03
C TYR A 118 8.57 19.56 8.93
N GLY A 119 7.83 20.08 7.96
CA GLY A 119 7.38 21.46 7.96
C GLY A 119 6.37 21.72 9.09
N ARG A 120 6.37 22.93 9.63
CA ARG A 120 5.45 23.34 10.73
C ARG A 120 4.34 24.22 10.21
N ILE A 121 3.14 24.00 10.71
CA ILE A 121 1.99 24.86 10.44
C ILE A 121 1.97 25.99 11.45
N ILE A 122 2.21 27.21 10.99
CA ILE A 122 2.19 28.39 11.86
C ILE A 122 0.82 29.04 11.74
N ARG A 123 0.18 29.24 12.90
CA ARG A 123 -1.15 29.86 13.02
C ARG A 123 -1.05 31.21 13.72
N ASN A 124 -2.00 32.11 13.40
CA ASN A 124 -2.19 33.34 14.15
C ASN A 124 -2.99 33.11 15.46
N GLU A 125 -3.23 34.14 16.22
CA GLU A 125 -3.99 34.12 17.48
C GLU A 125 -5.47 33.66 17.27
N ASN A 126 -6.00 33.82 16.07
CA ASN A 126 -7.35 33.40 15.71
C ASN A 126 -7.40 31.95 15.21
N GLY A 127 -6.27 31.23 15.20
CA GLY A 127 -6.17 29.86 14.73
C GLY A 127 -6.08 29.70 13.21
N GLU A 128 -5.98 30.80 12.45
CA GLU A 128 -5.84 30.73 11.00
C GLU A 128 -4.42 30.39 10.59
N VAL A 129 -4.25 29.59 9.54
CA VAL A 129 -2.94 29.28 8.96
C VAL A 129 -2.31 30.53 8.38
N LEU A 130 -1.10 30.86 8.82
CA LEU A 130 -0.29 31.97 8.30
C LEU A 130 0.67 31.50 7.21
N LYS A 131 1.45 30.46 7.53
CA LYS A 131 2.50 29.93 6.66
C LYS A 131 2.86 28.51 7.06
N ILE A 132 3.58 27.83 6.19
CA ILE A 132 4.32 26.61 6.50
C ILE A 132 5.80 26.96 6.55
N VAL A 133 6.51 26.49 7.57
CA VAL A 133 7.96 26.70 7.72
C VAL A 133 8.66 25.35 7.72
N GLU A 134 9.56 25.16 6.78
CA GLU A 134 10.34 23.92 6.68
C GLU A 134 11.32 23.80 7.86
N GLN A 135 11.65 22.54 8.25
CA GLN A 135 12.52 22.26 9.41
C GLN A 135 13.83 23.05 9.41
N LYS A 136 14.45 23.26 8.24
CA LYS A 136 15.74 23.93 8.10
C LYS A 136 15.63 25.44 8.24
N ASP A 137 14.48 26.01 7.90
CA ASP A 137 14.19 27.46 7.94
C ASP A 137 13.51 27.88 9.25
N ALA A 138 13.06 26.91 10.06
CA ALA A 138 12.29 27.16 11.28
C ALA A 138 13.18 27.73 12.41
N SER A 139 12.71 28.80 13.06
CA SER A 139 13.26 29.34 14.32
C SER A 139 13.09 28.32 15.46
N GLU A 140 13.78 28.54 16.59
CA GLU A 140 13.65 27.67 17.77
C GLU A 140 12.21 27.60 18.29
N PHE A 141 11.48 28.71 18.24
CA PHE A 141 10.08 28.77 18.65
C PHE A 141 9.18 27.98 17.67
N GLU A 142 9.35 28.18 16.36
CA GLU A 142 8.57 27.47 15.33
C GLU A 142 8.83 25.96 15.36
N ARG A 143 10.04 25.51 15.70
CA ARG A 143 10.36 24.07 15.85
C ARG A 143 9.59 23.37 16.96
N GLN A 144 9.05 24.09 17.93
CA GLN A 144 8.26 23.54 19.04
C GLN A 144 6.80 23.27 18.64
N VAL A 145 6.34 23.83 17.52
CA VAL A 145 5.00 23.59 16.99
C VAL A 145 4.86 22.12 16.61
N LYS A 146 3.82 21.46 17.13
CA LYS A 146 3.56 20.02 16.91
C LYS A 146 2.70 19.74 15.70
N GLU A 147 1.97 20.73 15.19
CA GLU A 147 1.21 20.58 13.96
C GLU A 147 2.15 20.62 12.75
N ILE A 148 2.16 19.52 12.00
CA ILE A 148 3.06 19.30 10.90
C ILE A 148 2.35 19.36 9.55
N ASN A 149 3.10 19.75 8.53
CA ASN A 149 2.74 19.61 7.13
C ASN A 149 2.99 18.18 6.67
N THR A 150 1.95 17.48 6.17
CA THR A 150 2.09 16.11 5.67
C THR A 150 2.61 16.06 4.23
N GLY A 151 2.66 17.20 3.53
CA GLY A 151 3.01 17.26 2.11
C GLY A 151 1.86 16.92 1.17
N THR A 152 0.63 16.83 1.68
CA THR A 152 -0.58 16.61 0.90
C THR A 152 -1.48 17.84 0.96
N TYR A 153 -1.99 18.25 -0.20
CA TYR A 153 -2.75 19.51 -0.34
C TYR A 153 -3.90 19.36 -1.33
N VAL A 154 -4.94 20.15 -1.13
CA VAL A 154 -5.95 20.43 -2.16
C VAL A 154 -5.91 21.92 -2.48
N PHE A 155 -5.88 22.24 -3.76
CA PHE A 155 -5.85 23.60 -4.28
C PHE A 155 -6.99 23.84 -5.26
N ASP A 156 -7.50 25.06 -5.33
CA ASP A 156 -8.13 25.55 -6.55
C ASP A 156 -7.10 25.49 -7.69
N ASN A 157 -7.42 24.78 -8.76
CA ASN A 157 -6.45 24.48 -9.81
C ASN A 157 -5.89 25.74 -10.48
N LYS A 158 -6.76 26.67 -10.86
CA LYS A 158 -6.34 27.89 -11.55
C LYS A 158 -5.47 28.77 -10.66
N ARG A 159 -5.87 28.92 -9.40
CA ARG A 159 -5.13 29.72 -8.42
C ARG A 159 -3.77 29.12 -8.11
N LEU A 160 -3.67 27.78 -8.07
CA LEU A 160 -2.39 27.09 -7.88
C LEU A 160 -1.38 27.51 -8.95
N PHE A 161 -1.73 27.36 -10.24
CA PHE A 161 -0.79 27.66 -11.32
C PHE A 161 -0.50 29.16 -11.47
N GLU A 162 -1.41 30.03 -11.07
CA GLU A 162 -1.13 31.48 -10.93
C GLU A 162 -0.11 31.75 -9.83
N ALA A 163 -0.24 31.12 -8.66
CA ALA A 163 0.65 31.32 -7.51
C ALA A 163 2.05 30.73 -7.75
N LEU A 164 2.15 29.57 -8.42
CA LEU A 164 3.42 28.92 -8.74
C LEU A 164 4.37 29.80 -9.56
N LYS A 165 3.85 30.74 -10.34
CA LYS A 165 4.67 31.70 -11.12
C LYS A 165 5.41 32.71 -10.23
N ASN A 166 5.03 32.82 -8.95
CA ASN A 166 5.57 33.81 -8.01
C ASN A 166 6.41 33.20 -6.88
N ILE A 167 6.59 31.86 -6.85
CA ILE A 167 7.52 31.25 -5.88
C ILE A 167 8.97 31.43 -6.32
N ASN A 168 9.88 31.41 -5.36
CA ASN A 168 11.30 31.62 -5.60
C ASN A 168 12.16 30.63 -4.80
N THR A 169 13.48 30.77 -4.92
CA THR A 169 14.45 29.87 -4.26
C THR A 169 15.15 30.51 -3.06
N ASN A 170 14.59 31.58 -2.50
CA ASN A 170 15.17 32.30 -1.34
C ASN A 170 14.90 31.56 -0.02
N ASN A 171 15.48 30.37 0.14
CA ASN A 171 15.34 29.53 1.31
C ASN A 171 16.64 28.74 1.57
N ALA A 172 16.70 28.03 2.70
CA ALA A 172 17.91 27.32 3.15
C ALA A 172 18.39 26.22 2.16
N GLN A 173 17.54 25.73 1.28
CA GLN A 173 17.88 24.68 0.31
C GLN A 173 18.11 25.22 -1.10
N GLY A 174 17.73 26.46 -1.40
CA GLY A 174 17.80 27.03 -2.74
C GLY A 174 16.81 26.38 -3.72
N GLU A 175 15.68 25.87 -3.23
CA GLU A 175 14.69 25.11 -4.00
C GLU A 175 13.37 25.89 -4.11
N TYR A 176 12.57 25.57 -5.12
CA TYR A 176 11.18 26.04 -5.22
C TYR A 176 10.29 25.23 -4.30
N TYR A 177 9.91 25.81 -3.13
CA TYR A 177 9.01 25.15 -2.20
C TYR A 177 7.56 25.33 -2.59
N LEU A 178 6.80 24.23 -2.69
CA LEU A 178 5.34 24.29 -2.89
C LEU A 178 4.65 25.01 -1.71
N THR A 179 5.21 24.89 -0.51
CA THR A 179 4.69 25.53 0.70
C THR A 179 4.66 27.04 0.65
N ASP A 180 5.47 27.68 -0.22
CA ASP A 180 5.47 29.14 -0.39
C ASP A 180 4.16 29.67 -0.99
N VAL A 181 3.45 28.83 -1.77
CA VAL A 181 2.12 29.14 -2.33
C VAL A 181 1.12 29.51 -1.23
N ILE A 182 1.22 28.91 -0.07
CA ILE A 182 0.35 29.20 1.10
C ILE A 182 0.53 30.67 1.56
N SER A 183 1.77 31.12 1.66
CA SER A 183 2.08 32.52 2.04
C SER A 183 1.59 33.49 0.96
N ILE A 184 1.71 33.14 -0.32
CA ILE A 184 1.22 33.95 -1.44
C ILE A 184 -0.30 34.12 -1.33
N PHE A 185 -1.05 33.05 -1.14
CA PHE A 185 -2.51 33.13 -0.97
C PHE A 185 -2.91 33.97 0.24
N ARG A 186 -2.24 33.78 1.39
CA ARG A 186 -2.52 34.59 2.59
C ARG A 186 -2.24 36.06 2.39
N ASN A 187 -1.15 36.41 1.73
CA ASN A 187 -0.79 37.81 1.43
C ASN A 187 -1.79 38.47 0.45
N ASN A 188 -2.43 37.70 -0.41
CA ASN A 188 -3.48 38.14 -1.31
C ASN A 188 -4.86 38.22 -0.62
N GLY A 189 -4.95 37.93 0.68
CA GLY A 189 -6.22 37.92 1.41
C GLY A 189 -7.12 36.72 1.11
N GLU A 190 -6.56 35.66 0.51
CA GLU A 190 -7.29 34.46 0.11
C GLU A 190 -7.40 33.48 1.28
N LYS A 191 -8.46 32.65 1.26
CA LYS A 191 -8.78 31.75 2.35
C LYS A 191 -7.98 30.44 2.24
N VAL A 192 -7.10 30.20 3.21
CA VAL A 192 -6.35 28.94 3.36
C VAL A 192 -6.86 28.19 4.57
N GLY A 193 -7.12 26.88 4.40
CA GLY A 193 -7.51 25.98 5.47
C GLY A 193 -6.45 24.93 5.80
N ALA A 194 -6.63 24.26 6.93
CA ALA A 194 -5.88 23.09 7.30
C ALA A 194 -6.85 22.05 7.86
N TYR A 195 -6.76 20.82 7.36
CA TYR A 195 -7.52 19.67 7.83
C TYR A 195 -6.59 18.73 8.60
N VAL A 196 -6.90 18.46 9.84
CA VAL A 196 -6.05 17.64 10.70
C VAL A 196 -6.44 16.18 10.56
N LEU A 197 -5.51 15.30 10.21
CA LEU A 197 -5.70 13.85 10.16
C LEU A 197 -6.12 13.29 11.52
N HIS A 198 -7.09 12.39 11.50
CA HIS A 198 -7.51 11.67 12.71
C HIS A 198 -6.49 10.60 13.13
N ASP A 199 -5.85 9.95 12.17
CA ASP A 199 -4.81 8.93 12.38
C ASP A 199 -3.46 9.47 11.89
N PHE A 200 -2.55 9.74 12.83
CA PHE A 200 -1.20 10.22 12.52
C PHE A 200 -0.42 9.26 11.62
N ASP A 201 -0.65 7.95 11.74
CA ASP A 201 0.05 6.93 10.95
C ASP A 201 -0.12 7.17 9.43
N GLU A 202 -1.24 7.75 9.01
CA GLU A 202 -1.49 8.08 7.60
C GLU A 202 -0.56 9.16 7.04
N SER A 203 0.06 9.96 7.89
CA SER A 203 0.99 11.04 7.50
C SER A 203 2.43 10.56 7.29
N LEU A 204 2.73 9.29 7.60
CA LEU A 204 4.10 8.79 7.60
C LEU A 204 4.68 8.69 6.18
N GLY A 205 5.68 9.52 5.90
CA GLY A 205 6.52 9.43 4.71
C GLY A 205 7.67 8.45 4.92
N VAL A 206 7.90 7.56 3.95
CA VAL A 206 8.94 6.54 4.02
C VAL A 206 10.22 7.04 3.33
N ASN A 207 11.19 7.47 4.12
CA ASN A 207 12.45 8.02 3.62
C ASN A 207 13.65 7.08 3.76
N ASP A 208 13.58 6.10 4.64
CA ASP A 208 14.62 5.13 4.92
C ASP A 208 14.05 3.73 5.21
N ARG A 209 14.92 2.78 5.55
CA ARG A 209 14.53 1.40 5.83
C ARG A 209 13.83 1.22 7.18
N VAL A 210 14.07 2.10 8.13
CA VAL A 210 13.40 2.09 9.44
C VAL A 210 11.94 2.52 9.25
N ALA A 211 11.73 3.63 8.54
CA ALA A 211 10.39 4.09 8.19
C ALA A 211 9.63 3.06 7.32
N LEU A 212 10.32 2.36 6.41
CA LEU A 212 9.72 1.28 5.62
C LEU A 212 9.23 0.14 6.52
N ALA A 213 10.04 -0.30 7.48
CA ALA A 213 9.65 -1.35 8.43
C ALA A 213 8.48 -0.91 9.32
N THR A 214 8.45 0.35 9.73
CA THR A 214 7.32 0.94 10.48
C THR A 214 6.04 0.94 9.64
N ALA A 215 6.11 1.35 8.38
CA ALA A 215 4.97 1.33 7.47
C ALA A 215 4.43 -0.10 7.24
N GLU A 216 5.33 -1.08 7.09
CA GLU A 216 4.96 -2.50 6.99
C GLU A 216 4.23 -2.99 8.25
N ASP A 217 4.72 -2.65 9.44
CA ASP A 217 4.07 -3.02 10.70
C ASP A 217 2.67 -2.42 10.86
N ILE A 218 2.51 -1.15 10.51
CA ILE A 218 1.21 -0.47 10.54
C ILE A 218 0.25 -1.12 9.54
N MET A 219 0.69 -1.35 8.30
CA MET A 219 -0.14 -1.96 7.26
C MET A 219 -0.56 -3.38 7.66
N ARG A 220 0.36 -4.20 8.18
CA ARG A 220 0.07 -5.53 8.71
C ARG A 220 -1.04 -5.49 9.77
N ARG A 221 -0.95 -4.57 10.73
CA ARG A 221 -1.98 -4.40 11.77
C ARG A 221 -3.35 -4.03 11.17
N ARG A 222 -3.37 -3.15 10.16
CA ARG A 222 -4.61 -2.75 9.47
C ARG A 222 -5.23 -3.92 8.71
N ILE A 223 -4.43 -4.66 7.92
CA ILE A 223 -4.88 -5.82 7.15
C ILE A 223 -5.41 -6.91 8.08
N ASN A 224 -4.66 -7.29 9.11
CA ASN A 224 -5.08 -8.34 10.04
C ASN A 224 -6.33 -7.94 10.81
N LYS A 225 -6.44 -6.68 11.24
CA LYS A 225 -7.65 -6.14 11.87
C LYS A 225 -8.87 -6.24 10.94
N LYS A 226 -8.72 -5.89 9.66
CA LYS A 226 -9.79 -6.02 8.65
C LYS A 226 -10.29 -7.47 8.56
N HIS A 227 -9.38 -8.44 8.47
CA HIS A 227 -9.77 -9.86 8.41
C HIS A 227 -10.41 -10.33 9.71
N MET A 228 -9.91 -9.95 10.89
CA MET A 228 -10.54 -10.28 12.17
C MET A 228 -11.97 -9.74 12.29
N VAL A 229 -12.20 -8.50 11.88
CA VAL A 229 -13.55 -7.89 11.84
C VAL A 229 -14.48 -8.65 10.90
N ASN A 230 -13.94 -9.23 9.83
CA ASN A 230 -14.68 -10.04 8.87
C ASN A 230 -14.83 -11.52 9.27
N GLY A 231 -14.49 -11.88 10.51
CA GLY A 231 -14.74 -13.21 11.05
C GLY A 231 -13.59 -14.22 10.93
N VAL A 232 -12.37 -13.76 10.65
CA VAL A 232 -11.17 -14.61 10.64
C VAL A 232 -10.56 -14.66 12.05
N THR A 233 -10.22 -15.85 12.52
CA THR A 233 -9.58 -16.05 13.83
C THR A 233 -8.06 -16.11 13.68
N PHE A 234 -7.35 -15.25 14.42
CA PHE A 234 -5.90 -15.24 14.47
C PHE A 234 -5.40 -15.66 15.86
N GLN A 235 -4.50 -16.61 15.91
CA GLN A 235 -3.83 -16.96 17.16
C GLN A 235 -2.83 -15.87 17.58
N ASN A 236 -2.07 -15.33 16.62
CA ASN A 236 -1.13 -14.23 16.85
C ASN A 236 -1.08 -13.29 15.64
N PRO A 237 -1.88 -12.23 15.60
CA PRO A 237 -1.89 -11.30 14.47
C PRO A 237 -0.57 -10.54 14.30
N ALA A 238 0.22 -10.38 15.37
CA ALA A 238 1.52 -9.71 15.27
C ALA A 238 2.58 -10.54 14.53
N ALA A 239 2.43 -11.85 14.52
CA ALA A 239 3.33 -12.79 13.83
C ALA A 239 2.68 -13.40 12.57
N THR A 240 1.73 -12.74 11.97
CA THR A 240 1.05 -13.19 10.74
C THR A 240 1.20 -12.12 9.66
N TYR A 241 1.69 -12.51 8.49
CA TYR A 241 1.99 -11.61 7.37
C TYR A 241 1.05 -11.89 6.21
N ILE A 242 0.21 -10.92 5.87
CA ILE A 242 -0.81 -11.04 4.83
C ILE A 242 -0.68 -9.85 3.88
N ASP A 243 -0.51 -10.13 2.59
CA ASP A 243 -0.48 -9.11 1.56
C ASP A 243 -1.87 -8.47 1.36
N VAL A 244 -1.89 -7.24 0.89
CA VAL A 244 -3.09 -6.40 0.81
C VAL A 244 -4.20 -6.97 -0.09
N ASP A 245 -3.84 -7.78 -1.09
CA ASP A 245 -4.76 -8.37 -2.07
C ASP A 245 -5.23 -9.78 -1.70
N VAL A 246 -4.79 -10.31 -0.56
CA VAL A 246 -5.24 -11.62 -0.07
C VAL A 246 -6.69 -11.54 0.38
N GLU A 247 -7.49 -12.50 -0.04
CA GLU A 247 -8.88 -12.66 0.35
C GLU A 247 -9.04 -13.86 1.29
N ILE A 248 -9.68 -13.65 2.43
CA ILE A 248 -9.93 -14.71 3.42
C ILE A 248 -11.41 -14.68 3.79
N ALA A 249 -12.08 -15.83 3.61
CA ALA A 249 -13.47 -16.00 4.02
C ALA A 249 -13.62 -16.03 5.56
N PRO A 250 -14.81 -15.77 6.09
CA PRO A 250 -15.08 -15.93 7.52
C PRO A 250 -14.85 -17.38 8.00
N ASP A 251 -14.68 -17.54 9.30
CA ASP A 251 -14.46 -18.84 9.97
C ASP A 251 -13.15 -19.55 9.59
N VAL A 252 -12.21 -18.88 8.96
CA VAL A 252 -10.83 -19.37 8.79
C VAL A 252 -10.06 -19.17 10.08
N MET A 253 -9.28 -20.18 10.49
CA MET A 253 -8.37 -20.12 11.64
C MET A 253 -6.91 -20.00 11.15
N ILE A 254 -6.18 -19.03 11.65
CA ILE A 254 -4.77 -18.76 11.30
C ILE A 254 -3.91 -18.79 12.56
N GLU A 255 -2.97 -19.73 12.62
CA GLU A 255 -1.99 -19.80 13.70
C GLU A 255 -0.86 -18.78 13.50
N ALA A 256 0.07 -18.72 14.46
CA ALA A 256 1.22 -17.83 14.38
C ALA A 256 2.16 -18.20 13.21
N ASN A 257 2.93 -17.21 12.73
CA ASN A 257 3.95 -17.37 11.67
C ASN A 257 3.41 -17.90 10.33
N VAL A 258 2.15 -17.63 10.04
CA VAL A 258 1.57 -17.86 8.71
C VAL A 258 1.87 -16.68 7.80
N THR A 259 2.20 -16.95 6.55
CA THR A 259 2.46 -15.94 5.53
C THR A 259 1.61 -16.20 4.30
N LEU A 260 0.79 -15.21 3.90
CA LEU A 260 -0.08 -15.25 2.73
C LEU A 260 0.28 -14.11 1.79
N LYS A 261 0.62 -14.44 0.55
CA LYS A 261 1.13 -13.47 -0.43
C LYS A 261 0.34 -13.42 -1.73
N GLY A 262 0.48 -12.27 -2.41
CA GLY A 262 -0.08 -12.05 -3.73
C GLY A 262 -1.60 -12.08 -3.74
N ASN A 263 -2.17 -12.79 -4.71
CA ASN A 263 -3.62 -12.93 -4.88
C ASN A 263 -4.18 -14.20 -4.23
N THR A 264 -3.61 -14.63 -3.10
CA THR A 264 -4.05 -15.82 -2.38
C THR A 264 -5.49 -15.67 -1.88
N LYS A 265 -6.28 -16.74 -2.05
CA LYS A 265 -7.66 -16.82 -1.56
C LYS A 265 -7.82 -18.03 -0.65
N VAL A 266 -8.51 -17.86 0.48
CA VAL A 266 -8.74 -18.93 1.46
C VAL A 266 -10.23 -19.06 1.75
N GLY A 267 -10.78 -20.24 1.49
CA GLY A 267 -12.18 -20.59 1.70
C GLY A 267 -12.54 -20.82 3.18
N SER A 268 -13.83 -20.67 3.48
CA SER A 268 -14.40 -20.76 4.85
C SER A 268 -14.09 -22.09 5.54
N GLY A 269 -13.95 -22.06 6.86
CA GLY A 269 -13.70 -23.23 7.69
C GLY A 269 -12.30 -23.83 7.56
N SER A 270 -11.41 -23.21 6.77
CA SER A 270 -10.04 -23.70 6.61
C SER A 270 -9.15 -23.34 7.78
N VAL A 271 -8.13 -24.16 8.03
CA VAL A 271 -7.16 -24.01 9.12
C VAL A 271 -5.76 -23.96 8.56
N LEU A 272 -5.05 -22.87 8.83
CA LEU A 272 -3.67 -22.65 8.44
C LEU A 272 -2.79 -22.68 9.68
N THR A 273 -2.00 -23.75 9.86
CA THR A 273 -1.18 -23.88 11.04
C THR A 273 0.16 -23.19 10.91
N ASN A 274 0.89 -23.10 12.01
CA ASN A 274 2.17 -22.44 12.13
C ASN A 274 3.13 -22.81 10.97
N GLY A 275 3.77 -21.80 10.37
CA GLY A 275 4.74 -21.98 9.28
C GLY A 275 4.14 -22.24 7.91
N THR A 276 2.82 -22.16 7.75
CA THR A 276 2.18 -22.22 6.43
C THR A 276 2.55 -21.00 5.60
N TYR A 277 2.95 -21.23 4.35
CA TYR A 277 3.37 -20.20 3.41
C TYR A 277 2.65 -20.36 2.07
N LEU A 278 1.78 -19.41 1.72
CA LEU A 278 0.98 -19.45 0.50
C LEU A 278 1.32 -18.24 -0.40
N VAL A 279 1.49 -18.48 -1.69
CA VAL A 279 1.73 -17.45 -2.71
C VAL A 279 0.82 -17.68 -3.91
N ASP A 280 -0.03 -16.73 -4.23
CA ASP A 280 -0.96 -16.80 -5.38
C ASP A 280 -1.74 -18.13 -5.43
N ALA A 281 -2.12 -18.64 -4.27
CA ALA A 281 -2.80 -19.93 -4.10
C ALA A 281 -4.30 -19.73 -3.90
N THR A 282 -5.09 -20.60 -4.52
CA THR A 282 -6.54 -20.66 -4.29
C THR A 282 -6.86 -21.86 -3.43
N ILE A 283 -7.31 -21.63 -2.20
CA ILE A 283 -7.64 -22.65 -1.21
C ILE A 283 -9.16 -22.70 -1.03
N GLY A 284 -9.72 -23.89 -1.17
CA GLY A 284 -11.14 -24.16 -1.00
C GLY A 284 -11.62 -24.10 0.45
N GLU A 285 -12.82 -24.65 0.69
CA GLU A 285 -13.44 -24.68 2.01
C GLU A 285 -12.98 -25.90 2.82
N ASN A 286 -12.93 -25.76 4.15
CA ASN A 286 -12.59 -26.84 5.09
C ASN A 286 -11.24 -27.51 4.77
N VAL A 287 -10.28 -26.77 4.28
CA VAL A 287 -8.91 -27.22 3.99
C VAL A 287 -8.05 -27.09 5.22
N VAL A 288 -7.22 -28.09 5.52
CA VAL A 288 -6.24 -28.03 6.61
C VAL A 288 -4.84 -28.06 6.03
N ILE A 289 -4.06 -27.01 6.28
CA ILE A 289 -2.68 -26.92 5.83
C ILE A 289 -1.77 -26.81 7.06
N THR A 290 -0.88 -27.77 7.20
CA THR A 290 0.06 -27.87 8.32
C THR A 290 1.47 -27.60 7.83
N SER A 291 2.09 -26.52 8.28
CA SER A 291 3.53 -26.20 8.09
C SER A 291 4.04 -26.50 6.67
N SER A 292 3.33 -26.05 5.66
CA SER A 292 3.59 -26.41 4.25
C SER A 292 3.60 -25.20 3.34
N MET A 293 4.19 -25.34 2.16
CA MET A 293 4.30 -24.30 1.16
C MET A 293 3.44 -24.63 -0.07
N ILE A 294 2.67 -23.66 -0.53
CA ILE A 294 1.81 -23.78 -1.73
C ILE A 294 1.97 -22.52 -2.59
N GLU A 295 2.31 -22.71 -3.84
CA GLU A 295 2.57 -21.64 -4.80
C GLU A 295 1.73 -21.82 -6.06
N GLN A 296 1.06 -20.76 -6.51
CA GLN A 296 0.38 -20.65 -7.81
C GLN A 296 -0.42 -21.91 -8.17
N SER A 297 -1.21 -22.41 -7.23
CA SER A 297 -1.90 -23.69 -7.32
C SER A 297 -3.30 -23.61 -6.75
N VAL A 298 -4.13 -24.57 -7.12
CA VAL A 298 -5.52 -24.70 -6.69
C VAL A 298 -5.67 -25.90 -5.78
N VAL A 299 -6.21 -25.67 -4.60
CA VAL A 299 -6.54 -26.70 -3.61
C VAL A 299 -8.04 -26.66 -3.37
N LYS A 300 -8.72 -27.75 -3.69
CA LYS A 300 -10.19 -27.86 -3.56
C LYS A 300 -10.60 -28.17 -2.12
N ASP A 301 -11.90 -28.26 -1.90
CA ASP A 301 -12.49 -28.41 -0.57
C ASP A 301 -12.07 -29.72 0.12
N GLY A 302 -11.94 -29.67 1.44
CA GLY A 302 -11.67 -30.82 2.30
C GLY A 302 -10.26 -31.41 2.16
N VAL A 303 -9.38 -30.79 1.39
CA VAL A 303 -7.98 -31.24 1.23
C VAL A 303 -7.21 -31.06 2.54
N THR A 304 -6.34 -32.01 2.84
CA THR A 304 -5.39 -31.92 3.95
C THR A 304 -3.95 -31.99 3.43
N ILE A 305 -3.10 -31.05 3.88
CA ILE A 305 -1.72 -30.90 3.40
C ILE A 305 -0.76 -30.80 4.58
N GLY A 306 0.33 -31.55 4.52
CA GLY A 306 1.44 -31.43 5.45
C GLY A 306 1.51 -32.51 6.53
N PRO A 307 2.46 -32.33 7.49
CA PRO A 307 3.42 -31.20 7.53
C PRO A 307 4.54 -31.34 6.49
N PHE A 308 5.21 -30.20 6.22
CA PHE A 308 6.41 -30.14 5.36
C PHE A 308 6.19 -30.65 3.94
N ALA A 309 5.04 -30.36 3.37
CA ALA A 309 4.74 -30.61 1.97
C ALA A 309 5.00 -29.36 1.11
N HIS A 310 5.32 -29.55 -0.15
CA HIS A 310 5.49 -28.47 -1.11
C HIS A 310 4.60 -28.68 -2.35
N VAL A 311 3.60 -27.86 -2.52
CA VAL A 311 2.78 -27.83 -3.73
C VAL A 311 3.29 -26.68 -4.59
N ARG A 312 3.99 -27.04 -5.66
CA ARG A 312 4.63 -26.11 -6.60
C ARG A 312 3.63 -25.64 -7.67
N PRO A 313 4.00 -24.57 -8.42
CA PRO A 313 3.11 -23.98 -9.42
C PRO A 313 2.45 -24.96 -10.39
N ASP A 314 1.31 -24.52 -10.91
CA ASP A 314 0.50 -25.23 -11.90
C ASP A 314 -0.05 -26.58 -11.42
N SER A 315 -0.31 -26.70 -10.12
CA SER A 315 -0.88 -27.93 -9.54
C SER A 315 -2.33 -27.71 -9.10
N THR A 316 -3.13 -28.77 -9.26
CA THR A 316 -4.51 -28.83 -8.76
C THR A 316 -4.67 -30.07 -7.88
N LEU A 317 -5.07 -29.85 -6.64
CA LEU A 317 -5.48 -30.91 -5.73
C LEU A 317 -7.01 -30.93 -5.68
N GLU A 318 -7.63 -32.00 -6.17
CA GLU A 318 -9.09 -32.15 -6.16
C GLU A 318 -9.62 -32.44 -4.75
N LYS A 319 -10.94 -32.52 -4.59
CA LYS A 319 -11.58 -32.63 -3.26
C LYS A 319 -11.03 -33.80 -2.44
N ASN A 320 -10.91 -33.57 -1.14
CA ASN A 320 -10.51 -34.56 -0.13
C ASN A 320 -9.13 -35.21 -0.36
N VAL A 321 -8.30 -34.67 -1.26
CA VAL A 321 -6.93 -35.15 -1.44
C VAL A 321 -6.15 -35.01 -0.15
N HIS A 322 -5.34 -36.00 0.18
CA HIS A 322 -4.41 -35.98 1.30
C HIS A 322 -2.96 -35.97 0.82
N ILE A 323 -2.24 -34.90 1.13
CA ILE A 323 -0.81 -34.75 0.87
C ILE A 323 -0.09 -34.72 2.21
N GLY A 324 0.66 -35.74 2.53
CA GLY A 324 1.36 -35.87 3.82
C GLY A 324 2.78 -35.31 3.82
N ASN A 325 3.59 -35.77 4.81
CA ASN A 325 4.91 -35.20 5.02
C ASN A 325 5.91 -35.52 3.92
N PHE A 326 6.72 -34.48 3.60
CA PHE A 326 7.80 -34.55 2.62
C PHE A 326 7.32 -35.01 1.25
N VAL A 327 6.10 -34.60 0.89
CA VAL A 327 5.54 -34.80 -0.43
C VAL A 327 5.68 -33.53 -1.24
N GLU A 328 6.18 -33.67 -2.47
CA GLU A 328 6.27 -32.60 -3.43
C GLU A 328 5.33 -32.87 -4.61
N VAL A 329 4.49 -31.88 -4.97
CA VAL A 329 3.61 -31.91 -6.14
C VAL A 329 3.98 -30.75 -7.05
N LYS A 330 4.16 -31.03 -8.35
CA LYS A 330 4.54 -30.02 -9.35
C LYS A 330 3.77 -30.22 -10.65
N SER A 331 3.17 -29.15 -11.18
CA SER A 331 2.51 -29.14 -12.51
C SER A 331 1.63 -30.39 -12.73
N SER A 332 0.80 -30.72 -11.74
CA SER A 332 0.06 -31.98 -11.69
C SER A 332 -1.39 -31.78 -11.28
N ILE A 333 -2.25 -32.64 -11.76
CA ILE A 333 -3.63 -32.78 -11.31
C ILE A 333 -3.73 -34.03 -10.46
N VAL A 334 -4.12 -33.92 -9.21
CA VAL A 334 -4.31 -35.03 -8.28
C VAL A 334 -5.82 -35.20 -8.06
N GLY A 335 -6.35 -36.32 -8.50
CA GLY A 335 -7.79 -36.61 -8.49
C GLY A 335 -8.35 -36.80 -7.10
N GLU A 336 -9.68 -36.66 -6.98
CA GLU A 336 -10.46 -36.66 -5.74
C GLU A 336 -10.16 -37.91 -4.89
N ASP A 337 -10.14 -37.73 -3.56
CA ASP A 337 -9.90 -38.78 -2.55
C ASP A 337 -8.54 -39.49 -2.65
N THR A 338 -7.63 -39.00 -3.50
CA THR A 338 -6.26 -39.53 -3.64
C THR A 338 -5.39 -39.18 -2.43
N LYS A 339 -4.52 -40.11 -2.05
CA LYS A 339 -3.63 -39.98 -0.90
C LYS A 339 -2.17 -40.23 -1.28
N ALA A 340 -1.32 -39.28 -0.88
CA ALA A 340 0.15 -39.40 -0.93
C ALA A 340 0.70 -39.05 0.46
N GLY A 341 0.77 -40.04 1.34
CA GLY A 341 1.01 -39.80 2.78
C GLY A 341 2.46 -39.44 3.14
N HIS A 342 3.46 -39.95 2.39
CA HIS A 342 4.86 -39.88 2.80
C HIS A 342 5.82 -39.85 1.61
N LEU A 343 6.89 -39.02 1.69
CA LEU A 343 8.12 -39.13 0.90
C LEU A 343 7.86 -39.42 -0.59
N THR A 344 7.01 -38.64 -1.25
CA THR A 344 6.54 -38.89 -2.60
C THR A 344 6.78 -37.67 -3.48
N TYR A 345 7.21 -37.89 -4.72
CA TYR A 345 7.25 -36.85 -5.74
C TYR A 345 6.23 -37.11 -6.85
N ILE A 346 5.30 -36.17 -7.05
CA ILE A 346 4.30 -36.16 -8.11
C ILE A 346 4.57 -35.00 -9.05
N GLY A 347 5.15 -35.25 -10.21
CA GLY A 347 5.52 -34.19 -11.14
C GLY A 347 5.01 -34.42 -12.54
N ASN A 348 4.46 -33.37 -13.19
CA ASN A 348 3.95 -33.36 -14.55
C ASN A 348 3.00 -34.53 -14.83
N ALA A 349 2.09 -34.80 -13.90
CA ALA A 349 1.24 -35.99 -13.92
C ALA A 349 -0.25 -35.65 -13.80
N THR A 350 -1.08 -36.47 -14.40
CA THR A 350 -2.52 -36.50 -14.14
C THR A 350 -2.83 -37.80 -13.39
N VAL A 351 -3.21 -37.66 -12.13
CA VAL A 351 -3.53 -38.78 -11.23
C VAL A 351 -5.05 -38.88 -11.12
N GLY A 352 -5.57 -40.11 -11.28
CA GLY A 352 -7.00 -40.38 -11.12
C GLY A 352 -7.48 -40.20 -9.67
N SER A 353 -8.76 -40.50 -9.45
CA SER A 353 -9.37 -40.44 -8.11
C SER A 353 -9.05 -41.73 -7.32
N GLU A 354 -9.12 -41.60 -5.97
CA GLU A 354 -8.98 -42.73 -5.04
C GLU A 354 -7.62 -43.48 -5.12
N VAL A 355 -6.59 -42.87 -5.69
CA VAL A 355 -5.23 -43.44 -5.77
C VAL A 355 -4.55 -43.33 -4.41
N ASN A 356 -3.84 -44.38 -4.03
CA ASN A 356 -3.00 -44.38 -2.82
C ASN A 356 -1.54 -44.60 -3.19
N PHE A 357 -0.69 -43.56 -2.98
CA PHE A 357 0.74 -43.65 -3.23
C PHE A 357 1.47 -44.30 -2.05
N GLY A 358 2.25 -45.34 -2.33
CA GLY A 358 3.17 -45.89 -1.34
C GLY A 358 4.33 -44.91 -1.03
N ALA A 359 4.88 -45.01 0.17
CA ALA A 359 6.03 -44.19 0.56
C ALA A 359 7.23 -44.39 -0.37
N GLY A 360 7.91 -43.30 -0.73
CA GLY A 360 9.06 -43.34 -1.64
C GLY A 360 8.70 -43.42 -3.13
N THR A 361 7.45 -43.23 -3.49
CA THR A 361 7.05 -43.18 -4.91
C THR A 361 7.63 -41.91 -5.56
N ILE A 362 8.28 -42.09 -6.69
CA ILE A 362 8.82 -41.01 -7.52
C ILE A 362 8.31 -41.19 -8.94
N ILE A 363 7.53 -40.21 -9.42
CA ILE A 363 7.14 -40.13 -10.82
C ILE A 363 8.31 -39.59 -11.62
N ALA A 364 9.02 -40.44 -12.32
CA ALA A 364 10.14 -40.04 -13.16
C ALA A 364 9.61 -39.52 -14.51
N ASN A 365 9.92 -38.25 -14.78
CA ASN A 365 9.65 -37.63 -16.07
C ASN A 365 10.77 -36.64 -16.42
N TYR A 366 10.89 -36.30 -17.69
CA TYR A 366 11.97 -35.48 -18.25
C TYR A 366 11.48 -34.09 -18.62
#